data_386947769e3952a59e67d23f74130cc8
#
_entry.id   386947769e3952a59e67d23f74130cc8
#
_cell.length_a   1.000
_cell.length_b   1.000
_cell.length_c   1.000
_cell.angle_alpha   90.00
_cell.angle_beta   90.00
_cell.angle_gamma   90.00
#
_symmetry.space_group_name_H-M   'P 1'
#
loop_
_entity.id
_entity.type
_entity.pdbx_description
1 polymer ?
#
loop_
_entity_poly.entity_id
_entity_poly.type
_entity_poly.pdbx_seq_one_letter_code
_entity_poly.pdbx_strand_id
1 'polypeptide(L)'
;MHTSSLTVLSGASRGLGLSLARQALAAGHQLITLARSELQLDAPQGAHQHLQVDLASAEGAQEAAKALQALISQTQAQRYVLINNAGTVDPVGQASHLLDAQAITQALQLNVASVMSLTAAFLQGAPKDAQRQVLNISSGAGRKPVSGWAVYGCSKAALDFYTQTLKLENPELAVCSLAPGVVDTDMQGHIRSQSRDQFPNLSRFIDLHQQGQLSSPDDTAERIFRHLNSPAFGQHVLDDIRHYE
;
A
#
# COMPACT_ATOMS: atom_id res chain seq x y z
N MET A 1 -0.32 19.62 -22.36
CA MET A 1 -1.60 18.90 -22.18
C MET A 1 -1.46 18.05 -20.91
N HIS A 2 -2.34 18.22 -19.93
CA HIS A 2 -2.31 17.36 -18.75
C HIS A 2 -2.76 15.95 -19.15
N THR A 3 -1.91 14.97 -18.92
CA THR A 3 -2.22 13.56 -19.14
C THR A 3 -3.31 13.14 -18.16
N SER A 4 -4.49 12.71 -18.65
CA SER A 4 -5.55 12.24 -17.76
C SER A 4 -5.07 10.99 -17.03
N SER A 5 -5.20 10.97 -15.70
CA SER A 5 -4.71 9.89 -14.85
C SER A 5 -5.82 9.34 -13.96
N LEU A 6 -5.89 8.01 -13.84
CA LEU A 6 -6.68 7.32 -12.83
C LEU A 6 -5.75 6.73 -11.78
N THR A 7 -6.00 7.02 -10.50
CA THR A 7 -5.33 6.38 -9.37
C THR A 7 -6.33 5.50 -8.61
N VAL A 8 -5.93 4.27 -8.36
CA VAL A 8 -6.60 3.33 -7.44
C VAL A 8 -5.75 3.20 -6.20
N LEU A 9 -6.35 3.36 -5.01
CA LEU A 9 -5.64 3.36 -3.74
C LEU A 9 -6.37 2.54 -2.69
N SER A 10 -5.73 1.50 -2.16
CA SER A 10 -6.25 0.74 -1.02
C SER A 10 -5.75 1.32 0.31
N GLY A 11 -6.59 1.26 1.36
CA GLY A 11 -6.24 1.76 2.69
C GLY A 11 -6.18 3.28 2.78
N ALA A 12 -7.09 3.99 2.11
CA ALA A 12 -7.07 5.44 1.95
C ALA A 12 -7.63 6.24 3.16
N SER A 13 -8.21 5.59 4.18
CA SER A 13 -9.01 6.30 5.20
C SER A 13 -8.21 7.06 6.25
N ARG A 14 -6.89 6.79 6.39
CA ARG A 14 -6.03 7.42 7.38
C ARG A 14 -4.55 7.32 7.03
N GLY A 15 -3.71 8.05 7.79
CA GLY A 15 -2.26 7.98 7.71
C GLY A 15 -1.72 8.20 6.31
N LEU A 16 -0.73 7.40 5.91
CA LEU A 16 -0.09 7.52 4.59
C LEU A 16 -1.10 7.41 3.44
N GLY A 17 -2.10 6.49 3.55
CA GLY A 17 -3.10 6.32 2.51
C GLY A 17 -3.97 7.56 2.31
N LEU A 18 -4.37 8.25 3.38
CA LEU A 18 -5.12 9.49 3.28
C LEU A 18 -4.29 10.61 2.62
N SER A 19 -3.02 10.72 2.99
CA SER A 19 -2.11 11.68 2.37
C SER A 19 -1.88 11.39 0.89
N LEU A 20 -1.73 10.10 0.51
CA LEU A 20 -1.64 9.68 -0.90
C LEU A 20 -2.92 10.01 -1.69
N ALA A 21 -4.11 9.82 -1.08
CA ALA A 21 -5.37 10.18 -1.70
C ALA A 21 -5.46 11.69 -2.00
N ARG A 22 -5.07 12.52 -1.03
CA ARG A 22 -5.02 13.99 -1.20
C ARG A 22 -4.04 14.41 -2.29
N GLN A 23 -2.85 13.80 -2.35
CA GLN A 23 -1.87 14.06 -3.39
C GLN A 23 -2.40 13.68 -4.79
N ALA A 24 -3.09 12.56 -4.93
CA ALA A 24 -3.70 12.15 -6.20
C ALA A 24 -4.72 13.19 -6.69
N LEU A 25 -5.62 13.65 -5.80
CA LEU A 25 -6.61 14.67 -6.13
C LEU A 25 -5.96 16.02 -6.45
N ALA A 26 -4.96 16.45 -5.66
CA ALA A 26 -4.23 17.68 -5.92
C ALA A 26 -3.48 17.67 -7.26
N ALA A 27 -3.04 16.48 -7.71
CA ALA A 27 -2.45 16.28 -9.03
C ALA A 27 -3.49 16.19 -10.18
N GLY A 28 -4.79 16.33 -9.87
CA GLY A 28 -5.88 16.27 -10.86
C GLY A 28 -6.22 14.85 -11.34
N HIS A 29 -5.85 13.82 -10.61
CA HIS A 29 -6.21 12.45 -10.96
C HIS A 29 -7.68 12.16 -10.62
N GLN A 30 -8.34 11.36 -11.45
CA GLN A 30 -9.50 10.61 -11.00
C GLN A 30 -9.03 9.59 -9.96
N LEU A 31 -9.81 9.39 -8.89
CA LEU A 31 -9.41 8.58 -7.75
C LEU A 31 -10.47 7.55 -7.39
N ILE A 32 -10.07 6.28 -7.32
CA ILE A 32 -10.85 5.21 -6.73
C ILE A 32 -10.16 4.79 -5.43
N THR A 33 -10.86 4.86 -4.31
CA THR A 33 -10.33 4.45 -3.01
C THR A 33 -11.05 3.24 -2.45
N LEU A 34 -10.31 2.38 -1.75
CA LEU A 34 -10.84 1.21 -1.07
C LEU A 34 -10.45 1.26 0.41
N ALA A 35 -11.44 1.20 1.32
CA ALA A 35 -11.21 1.11 2.76
C ALA A 35 -12.45 0.56 3.48
N ARG A 36 -12.28 0.13 4.73
CA ARG A 36 -13.37 -0.37 5.58
C ARG A 36 -14.31 0.73 6.07
N SER A 37 -13.75 1.91 6.31
CA SER A 37 -14.48 3.07 6.84
C SER A 37 -14.90 3.96 5.68
N GLU A 38 -16.00 4.66 5.84
CA GLU A 38 -16.37 5.77 4.96
C GLU A 38 -15.20 6.75 4.82
N LEU A 39 -15.08 7.30 3.63
CA LEU A 39 -14.06 8.29 3.33
C LEU A 39 -14.70 9.45 2.57
N GLN A 40 -14.64 10.63 3.17
CA GLN A 40 -15.00 11.88 2.52
C GLN A 40 -13.74 12.67 2.23
N LEU A 41 -13.54 13.00 0.97
CA LEU A 41 -12.45 13.84 0.50
C LEU A 41 -13.04 15.08 -0.15
N ASP A 42 -12.42 16.21 0.06
CA ASP A 42 -12.72 17.42 -0.71
C ASP A 42 -12.18 17.21 -2.14
N ALA A 43 -13.10 16.90 -3.04
CA ALA A 43 -12.80 16.54 -4.42
C ALA A 43 -13.80 17.17 -5.38
N PRO A 44 -13.38 17.56 -6.60
CA PRO A 44 -14.30 17.95 -7.65
C PRO A 44 -15.37 16.87 -7.90
N GLN A 45 -16.56 17.29 -8.31
CA GLN A 45 -17.64 16.36 -8.59
C GLN A 45 -17.22 15.29 -9.61
N GLY A 46 -17.39 14.01 -9.26
CA GLY A 46 -17.03 12.87 -10.10
C GLY A 46 -15.53 12.52 -10.13
N ALA A 47 -14.67 13.28 -9.44
CA ALA A 47 -13.26 12.98 -9.39
C ALA A 47 -12.90 11.88 -8.38
N HIS A 48 -13.78 11.54 -7.44
CA HIS A 48 -13.54 10.52 -6.43
C HIS A 48 -14.70 9.53 -6.33
N GLN A 49 -14.36 8.24 -6.28
CA GLN A 49 -15.25 7.13 -5.96
C GLN A 49 -14.67 6.33 -4.80
N HIS A 50 -15.51 5.96 -3.85
CA HIS A 50 -15.11 5.18 -2.69
C HIS A 50 -15.80 3.81 -2.67
N LEU A 51 -15.02 2.75 -2.58
CA LEU A 51 -15.49 1.39 -2.34
C LEU A 51 -15.28 1.06 -0.86
N GLN A 52 -16.36 1.03 -0.10
CA GLN A 52 -16.31 0.59 1.29
C GLN A 52 -16.27 -0.94 1.33
N VAL A 53 -15.12 -1.50 1.74
CA VAL A 53 -14.87 -2.94 1.69
C VAL A 53 -13.85 -3.38 2.72
N ASP A 54 -14.01 -4.59 3.26
CA ASP A 54 -13.00 -5.23 4.11
C ASP A 54 -12.10 -6.17 3.30
N LEU A 55 -10.90 -5.72 3.00
CA LEU A 55 -9.89 -6.49 2.28
C LEU A 55 -9.24 -7.60 3.13
N ALA A 56 -9.49 -7.65 4.45
CA ALA A 56 -9.04 -8.72 5.32
C ALA A 56 -9.93 -9.97 5.26
N SER A 57 -11.07 -9.91 4.56
CA SER A 57 -11.89 -11.08 4.22
C SER A 57 -11.68 -11.48 2.76
N ALA A 58 -11.76 -12.78 2.47
CA ALA A 58 -11.62 -13.29 1.11
C ALA A 58 -12.78 -12.84 0.22
N GLU A 59 -13.99 -12.82 0.77
CA GLU A 59 -15.22 -12.36 0.10
C GLU A 59 -15.11 -10.88 -0.26
N GLY A 60 -14.72 -10.02 0.71
CA GLY A 60 -14.57 -8.60 0.48
C GLY A 60 -13.47 -8.28 -0.54
N ALA A 61 -12.34 -8.98 -0.50
CA ALA A 61 -11.29 -8.83 -1.51
C ALA A 61 -11.77 -9.24 -2.92
N GLN A 62 -12.58 -10.29 -3.03
CA GLN A 62 -13.15 -10.74 -4.31
C GLN A 62 -14.20 -9.75 -4.85
N GLU A 63 -15.08 -9.24 -3.99
CA GLU A 63 -16.07 -8.21 -4.35
C GLU A 63 -15.37 -6.93 -4.80
N ALA A 64 -14.35 -6.49 -4.03
CA ALA A 64 -13.54 -5.33 -4.38
C ALA A 64 -12.87 -5.49 -5.76
N ALA A 65 -12.29 -6.66 -6.04
CA ALA A 65 -11.62 -6.92 -7.32
C ALA A 65 -12.61 -6.85 -8.50
N LYS A 66 -13.80 -7.43 -8.37
CA LYS A 66 -14.85 -7.38 -9.41
C LYS A 66 -15.33 -5.94 -9.65
N ALA A 67 -15.65 -5.21 -8.57
CA ALA A 67 -16.10 -3.82 -8.67
C ALA A 67 -15.02 -2.93 -9.27
N LEU A 68 -13.77 -3.09 -8.83
CA LEU A 68 -12.63 -2.34 -9.32
C LEU A 68 -12.39 -2.56 -10.82
N GLN A 69 -12.41 -3.82 -11.29
CA GLN A 69 -12.25 -4.14 -12.71
C GLN A 69 -13.32 -3.43 -13.55
N ALA A 70 -14.58 -3.46 -13.12
CA ALA A 70 -15.68 -2.81 -13.83
C ALA A 70 -15.50 -1.29 -13.88
N LEU A 71 -15.13 -0.65 -12.75
CA LEU A 71 -14.91 0.80 -12.69
C LEU A 71 -13.74 1.24 -13.57
N ILE A 72 -12.63 0.53 -13.54
CA ILE A 72 -11.45 0.84 -14.37
C ILE A 72 -11.81 0.71 -15.85
N SER A 73 -12.54 -0.33 -16.26
CA SER A 73 -12.93 -0.56 -17.66
C SER A 73 -13.87 0.53 -18.20
N GLN A 74 -14.59 1.22 -17.32
CA GLN A 74 -15.48 2.34 -17.70
C GLN A 74 -14.77 3.71 -17.67
N THR A 75 -13.55 3.78 -17.12
CA THR A 75 -12.80 5.01 -16.98
C THR A 75 -11.85 5.19 -18.15
N GLN A 76 -11.87 6.36 -18.79
CA GLN A 76 -10.91 6.71 -19.82
C GLN A 76 -9.79 7.57 -19.23
N ALA A 77 -8.58 7.03 -19.24
CA ALA A 77 -7.36 7.72 -18.83
C ALA A 77 -6.19 7.31 -19.73
N GLN A 78 -5.17 8.13 -19.81
CA GLN A 78 -3.92 7.81 -20.52
C GLN A 78 -2.93 7.09 -19.59
N ARG A 79 -3.08 7.32 -18.28
CA ARG A 79 -2.25 6.73 -17.23
C ARG A 79 -3.11 6.12 -16.13
N TYR A 80 -2.80 4.90 -15.76
CA TYR A 80 -3.44 4.15 -14.69
C TYR A 80 -2.41 3.80 -13.62
N VAL A 81 -2.71 4.12 -12.37
CA VAL A 81 -1.84 3.87 -11.22
C VAL A 81 -2.60 3.06 -10.17
N LEU A 82 -2.05 1.93 -9.76
CA LEU A 82 -2.52 1.18 -8.60
C LEU A 82 -1.54 1.36 -7.44
N ILE A 83 -2.04 1.79 -6.28
CA ILE A 83 -1.28 1.89 -5.03
C ILE A 83 -1.89 0.92 -4.01
N ASN A 84 -1.23 -0.21 -3.78
CA ASN A 84 -1.57 -1.16 -2.75
C ASN A 84 -0.93 -0.71 -1.43
N ASN A 85 -1.70 0.04 -0.61
CA ASN A 85 -1.24 0.59 0.66
C ASN A 85 -1.93 -0.05 1.88
N ALA A 86 -3.13 -0.64 1.72
CA ALA A 86 -3.80 -1.32 2.83
C ALA A 86 -2.90 -2.40 3.46
N GLY A 87 -2.83 -2.43 4.79
CA GLY A 87 -2.02 -3.41 5.49
C GLY A 87 -2.15 -3.32 7.00
N THR A 88 -1.74 -4.38 7.68
CA THR A 88 -1.66 -4.46 9.15
C THR A 88 -0.29 -4.98 9.56
N VAL A 89 0.16 -4.57 10.76
CA VAL A 89 1.34 -5.12 11.42
C VAL A 89 0.98 -6.29 12.34
N ASP A 90 -0.30 -6.41 12.68
CA ASP A 90 -0.80 -7.49 13.54
C ASP A 90 -0.88 -8.84 12.81
N PRO A 91 -0.80 -9.94 13.59
CA PRO A 91 -0.49 -10.00 15.02
C PRO A 91 0.99 -9.73 15.33
N VAL A 92 1.24 -8.89 16.35
CA VAL A 92 2.58 -8.64 16.88
C VAL A 92 2.88 -9.63 17.98
N GLY A 93 3.99 -10.35 17.88
CA GLY A 93 4.40 -11.32 18.88
C GLY A 93 5.57 -12.18 18.42
N GLN A 94 6.28 -12.77 19.40
CA GLN A 94 7.32 -13.74 19.10
C GLN A 94 6.71 -15.03 18.53
N ALA A 95 7.43 -15.71 17.66
CA ALA A 95 6.94 -16.88 16.91
C ALA A 95 6.34 -17.97 17.80
N SER A 96 6.89 -18.18 19.01
CA SER A 96 6.37 -19.15 19.98
C SER A 96 4.98 -18.80 20.56
N HIS A 97 4.52 -17.57 20.41
CA HIS A 97 3.23 -17.08 20.95
C HIS A 97 2.16 -16.86 19.86
N LEU A 98 2.48 -17.11 18.60
CA LEU A 98 1.57 -16.91 17.46
C LEU A 98 0.63 -18.12 17.29
N LEU A 99 -0.31 -18.30 18.21
CA LEU A 99 -1.25 -19.42 18.23
C LEU A 99 -2.59 -19.13 17.53
N ASP A 100 -2.91 -17.85 17.30
CA ASP A 100 -4.16 -17.44 16.64
C ASP A 100 -4.01 -17.55 15.11
N ALA A 101 -4.38 -18.70 14.57
CA ALA A 101 -4.35 -18.97 13.14
C ALA A 101 -5.30 -18.04 12.34
N GLN A 102 -6.41 -17.59 12.96
CA GLN A 102 -7.35 -16.67 12.31
C GLN A 102 -6.72 -15.30 12.12
N ALA A 103 -6.10 -14.74 13.16
CA ALA A 103 -5.40 -13.46 13.06
C ALA A 103 -4.25 -13.50 12.03
N ILE A 104 -3.48 -14.61 11.99
CA ILE A 104 -2.42 -14.82 10.99
C ILE A 104 -3.02 -14.83 9.57
N THR A 105 -4.09 -15.59 9.36
CA THR A 105 -4.75 -15.71 8.05
C THR A 105 -5.31 -14.37 7.58
N GLN A 106 -5.96 -13.60 8.46
CA GLN A 106 -6.49 -12.28 8.13
C GLN A 106 -5.38 -11.29 7.76
N ALA A 107 -4.24 -11.35 8.45
CA ALA A 107 -3.08 -10.51 8.11
C ALA A 107 -2.52 -10.85 6.72
N LEU A 108 -2.36 -12.14 6.41
CA LEU A 108 -1.89 -12.60 5.09
C LEU A 108 -2.92 -12.29 4.00
N GLN A 109 -4.21 -12.43 4.30
CA GLN A 109 -5.29 -12.04 3.40
C GLN A 109 -5.22 -10.56 3.05
N LEU A 110 -5.07 -9.66 4.06
CA LEU A 110 -4.98 -8.23 3.83
C LEU A 110 -3.68 -7.83 3.13
N ASN A 111 -2.53 -8.30 3.63
CA ASN A 111 -1.22 -7.83 3.20
C ASN A 111 -0.72 -8.46 1.89
N VAL A 112 -1.29 -9.61 1.48
CA VAL A 112 -0.79 -10.39 0.34
C VAL A 112 -1.93 -10.75 -0.64
N ALA A 113 -2.91 -11.55 -0.21
CA ALA A 113 -3.92 -12.08 -1.12
C ALA A 113 -4.78 -10.97 -1.75
N SER A 114 -5.20 -9.97 -0.95
CA SER A 114 -5.95 -8.82 -1.47
C SER A 114 -5.15 -8.03 -2.50
N VAL A 115 -3.84 -7.84 -2.27
CA VAL A 115 -2.95 -7.15 -3.21
C VAL A 115 -2.89 -7.89 -4.55
N MET A 116 -2.76 -9.22 -4.53
CA MET A 116 -2.75 -10.04 -5.76
C MET A 116 -4.07 -9.90 -6.51
N SER A 117 -5.21 -9.99 -5.81
CA SER A 117 -6.55 -9.88 -6.42
C SER A 117 -6.82 -8.49 -7.01
N LEU A 118 -6.48 -7.42 -6.28
CA LEU A 118 -6.63 -6.05 -6.76
C LEU A 118 -5.71 -5.75 -7.96
N THR A 119 -4.48 -6.28 -7.93
CA THR A 119 -3.54 -6.13 -9.05
C THR A 119 -4.04 -6.86 -10.30
N ALA A 120 -4.57 -8.08 -10.15
CA ALA A 120 -5.17 -8.81 -11.27
C ALA A 120 -6.37 -8.05 -11.87
N ALA A 121 -7.27 -7.54 -11.02
CA ALA A 121 -8.41 -6.71 -11.45
C ALA A 121 -7.97 -5.43 -12.18
N PHE A 122 -6.94 -4.76 -11.64
CA PHE A 122 -6.35 -3.58 -12.27
C PHE A 122 -5.79 -3.88 -13.66
N LEU A 123 -5.01 -4.96 -13.80
CA LEU A 123 -4.40 -5.34 -15.08
C LEU A 123 -5.43 -5.78 -16.12
N GLN A 124 -6.55 -6.37 -15.69
CA GLN A 124 -7.65 -6.76 -16.57
C GLN A 124 -8.53 -5.57 -16.97
N GLY A 125 -8.70 -4.59 -16.09
CA GLY A 125 -9.53 -3.41 -16.34
C GLY A 125 -8.80 -2.30 -17.12
N ALA A 126 -7.51 -2.09 -16.87
CA ALA A 126 -6.73 -1.05 -17.52
C ALA A 126 -6.30 -1.44 -18.94
N PRO A 127 -6.49 -0.57 -19.95
CA PRO A 127 -6.07 -0.84 -21.32
C PRO A 127 -4.57 -1.17 -21.41
N LYS A 128 -4.22 -2.13 -22.27
CA LYS A 128 -2.82 -2.59 -22.41
C LYS A 128 -1.90 -1.54 -23.03
N ASP A 129 -2.45 -0.68 -23.85
CA ASP A 129 -1.76 0.42 -24.54
C ASP A 129 -1.64 1.69 -23.68
N ALA A 130 -2.32 1.75 -22.53
CA ALA A 130 -2.16 2.85 -21.60
C ALA A 130 -0.88 2.70 -20.75
N GLN A 131 -0.39 3.82 -20.22
CA GLN A 131 0.67 3.78 -19.21
C GLN A 131 0.13 3.17 -17.91
N ARG A 132 0.68 2.04 -17.48
CA ARG A 132 0.26 1.33 -16.26
C ARG A 132 1.38 1.27 -15.24
N GLN A 133 1.05 1.62 -14.00
CA GLN A 133 1.99 1.62 -12.88
C GLN A 133 1.37 0.92 -11.68
N VAL A 134 2.17 0.09 -11.00
CA VAL A 134 1.76 -0.58 -9.74
C VAL A 134 2.78 -0.28 -8.68
N LEU A 135 2.32 0.31 -7.58
CA LEU A 135 3.11 0.57 -6.38
C LEU A 135 2.56 -0.28 -5.23
N ASN A 136 3.38 -1.18 -4.71
CA ASN A 136 3.10 -1.95 -3.51
C ASN A 136 3.85 -1.32 -2.32
N ILE A 137 3.12 -0.87 -1.29
CA ILE A 137 3.73 -0.35 -0.07
C ILE A 137 4.23 -1.52 0.77
N SER A 138 5.54 -1.74 0.73
CA SER A 138 6.26 -2.78 1.45
C SER A 138 6.88 -2.25 2.75
N SER A 139 7.91 -2.92 3.23
CA SER A 139 8.64 -2.57 4.46
C SER A 139 10.05 -3.14 4.43
N GLY A 140 10.98 -2.48 5.11
CA GLY A 140 12.27 -3.09 5.43
C GLY A 140 12.18 -4.41 6.21
N ALA A 141 11.05 -4.66 6.90
CA ALA A 141 10.80 -5.92 7.60
C ALA A 141 10.61 -7.13 6.66
N GLY A 142 10.27 -6.91 5.40
CA GLY A 142 10.26 -7.97 4.38
C GLY A 142 11.66 -8.38 3.89
N ARG A 143 12.66 -7.54 4.14
CA ARG A 143 14.06 -7.72 3.69
C ARG A 143 15.03 -8.06 4.81
N LYS A 144 14.68 -7.69 6.06
CA LYS A 144 15.48 -7.97 7.26
C LYS A 144 14.55 -8.42 8.37
N PRO A 145 14.78 -9.61 8.97
CA PRO A 145 13.96 -10.11 10.07
C PRO A 145 13.94 -9.15 11.27
N VAL A 146 12.75 -9.01 11.86
CA VAL A 146 12.53 -8.20 13.06
C VAL A 146 11.79 -9.08 14.09
N SER A 147 12.37 -9.24 15.29
CA SER A 147 11.74 -10.00 16.36
C SER A 147 10.39 -9.39 16.73
N GLY A 148 9.36 -10.24 16.88
CA GLY A 148 7.98 -9.84 17.12
C GLY A 148 7.16 -9.56 15.84
N TRP A 149 7.76 -9.57 14.67
CA TRP A 149 7.12 -9.29 13.37
C TRP A 149 7.17 -10.48 12.40
N ALA A 150 7.07 -11.72 12.91
CA ALA A 150 7.14 -12.89 12.03
C ALA A 150 6.06 -12.85 10.94
N VAL A 151 4.79 -12.62 11.29
CA VAL A 151 3.68 -12.57 10.32
C VAL A 151 3.82 -11.36 9.38
N TYR A 152 4.08 -10.19 9.94
CA TYR A 152 4.26 -8.97 9.15
C TYR A 152 5.45 -9.08 8.20
N GLY A 153 6.61 -9.49 8.70
CA GLY A 153 7.83 -9.67 7.88
C GLY A 153 7.63 -10.67 6.76
N CYS A 154 7.03 -11.85 7.06
CA CYS A 154 6.67 -12.85 6.04
C CYS A 154 5.72 -12.28 4.98
N SER A 155 4.69 -11.51 5.39
CA SER A 155 3.75 -10.91 4.44
C SER A 155 4.43 -9.90 3.52
N LYS A 156 5.35 -9.07 4.04
CA LYS A 156 6.09 -8.09 3.23
C LYS A 156 7.16 -8.74 2.36
N ALA A 157 7.78 -9.84 2.80
CA ALA A 157 8.67 -10.65 1.95
C ALA A 157 7.90 -11.32 0.81
N ALA A 158 6.70 -11.86 1.09
CA ALA A 158 5.82 -12.41 0.06
C ALA A 158 5.40 -11.34 -0.95
N LEU A 159 5.10 -10.12 -0.49
CA LEU A 159 4.76 -8.97 -1.35
C LEU A 159 5.94 -8.57 -2.24
N ASP A 160 7.16 -8.50 -1.69
CA ASP A 160 8.38 -8.21 -2.43
C ASP A 160 8.63 -9.28 -3.52
N PHE A 161 8.48 -10.56 -3.19
CA PHE A 161 8.61 -11.67 -4.14
C PHE A 161 7.54 -11.62 -5.23
N TYR A 162 6.27 -11.40 -4.86
CA TYR A 162 5.17 -11.23 -5.80
C TYR A 162 5.43 -10.09 -6.79
N THR A 163 5.95 -8.96 -6.30
CA THR A 163 6.24 -7.81 -7.15
C THR A 163 7.32 -8.11 -8.19
N GLN A 164 8.34 -8.89 -7.81
CA GLN A 164 9.38 -9.37 -8.74
C GLN A 164 8.78 -10.32 -9.80
N THR A 165 7.93 -11.27 -9.38
CA THR A 165 7.22 -12.16 -10.30
C THR A 165 6.34 -11.38 -11.26
N LEU A 166 5.57 -10.40 -10.76
CA LEU A 166 4.72 -9.53 -11.57
C LEU A 166 5.50 -8.79 -12.66
N LYS A 167 6.72 -8.33 -12.34
CA LYS A 167 7.62 -7.69 -13.32
C LYS A 167 8.10 -8.66 -14.39
N LEU A 168 8.41 -9.90 -14.02
CA LEU A 168 8.83 -10.95 -14.98
C LEU A 168 7.69 -11.30 -15.96
N GLU A 169 6.47 -11.41 -15.45
CA GLU A 169 5.28 -11.74 -16.25
C GLU A 169 4.80 -10.57 -17.11
N ASN A 170 5.11 -9.33 -16.74
CA ASN A 170 4.69 -8.10 -17.40
C ASN A 170 5.89 -7.15 -17.57
N PRO A 171 6.80 -7.40 -18.52
CA PRO A 171 8.02 -6.59 -18.67
C PRO A 171 7.78 -5.09 -18.92
N GLU A 172 6.67 -4.75 -19.58
CA GLU A 172 6.28 -3.36 -19.88
C GLU A 172 5.65 -2.63 -18.69
N LEU A 173 5.25 -3.36 -17.64
CA LEU A 173 4.63 -2.77 -16.47
C LEU A 173 5.68 -2.06 -15.62
N ALA A 174 5.47 -0.79 -15.32
CA ALA A 174 6.25 -0.09 -14.30
C ALA A 174 5.73 -0.52 -12.92
N VAL A 175 6.51 -1.31 -12.19
CA VAL A 175 6.12 -1.87 -10.90
C VAL A 175 7.22 -1.72 -9.86
N CYS A 176 6.84 -1.39 -8.62
CA CYS A 176 7.76 -1.22 -7.51
C CYS A 176 7.13 -1.71 -6.20
N SER A 177 7.89 -2.47 -5.43
CA SER A 177 7.65 -2.75 -4.00
C SER A 177 8.52 -1.80 -3.18
N LEU A 178 7.89 -0.76 -2.60
CA LEU A 178 8.56 0.36 -1.98
C LEU A 178 8.44 0.32 -0.46
N ALA A 179 9.57 0.37 0.24
CA ALA A 179 9.61 0.64 1.67
C ALA A 179 9.44 2.16 1.89
N PRO A 180 8.39 2.62 2.61
CA PRO A 180 8.11 4.05 2.78
C PRO A 180 8.92 4.72 3.89
N GLY A 181 9.87 4.01 4.51
CA GLY A 181 10.54 4.45 5.74
C GLY A 181 9.66 4.23 6.99
N VAL A 182 9.96 4.97 8.06
CA VAL A 182 9.19 4.91 9.32
C VAL A 182 8.30 6.16 9.38
N VAL A 183 7.02 5.96 9.05
CA VAL A 183 6.04 7.06 8.91
C VAL A 183 5.21 7.20 10.17
N ASP A 184 5.05 8.41 10.70
CA ASP A 184 4.28 8.68 11.92
C ASP A 184 2.77 8.56 11.67
N THR A 185 2.24 7.38 11.93
CA THR A 185 0.86 6.99 11.71
C THR A 185 0.30 6.29 12.95
N ASP A 186 -1.01 6.02 12.97
CA ASP A 186 -1.64 5.19 14.01
C ASP A 186 -0.98 3.82 14.15
N MET A 187 -0.49 3.23 13.04
CA MET A 187 0.26 1.98 13.06
C MET A 187 1.51 2.11 13.93
N GLN A 188 2.22 3.25 13.85
CA GLN A 188 3.37 3.53 14.72
C GLN A 188 2.95 3.72 16.18
N GLY A 189 1.83 4.38 16.44
CA GLY A 189 1.24 4.47 17.77
C GLY A 189 0.94 3.09 18.34
N HIS A 190 0.34 2.21 17.53
CA HIS A 190 0.03 0.82 17.90
C HIS A 190 1.30 -0.01 18.16
N ILE A 191 2.35 0.12 17.35
CA ILE A 191 3.63 -0.54 17.58
C ILE A 191 4.24 -0.09 18.93
N ARG A 192 4.21 1.20 19.23
CA ARG A 192 4.74 1.75 20.49
C ARG A 192 3.91 1.38 21.72
N SER A 193 2.67 0.93 21.57
CA SER A 193 1.82 0.44 22.67
C SER A 193 2.04 -1.02 23.03
N GLN A 194 2.86 -1.76 22.28
CA GLN A 194 3.16 -3.16 22.52
C GLN A 194 4.04 -3.33 23.79
N SER A 195 4.02 -4.54 24.38
CA SER A 195 4.96 -4.89 25.44
C SER A 195 6.33 -5.27 24.85
N ARG A 196 7.40 -5.13 25.66
CA ARG A 196 8.75 -5.57 25.24
C ARG A 196 8.83 -7.09 25.06
N ASP A 197 7.99 -7.86 25.76
CA ASP A 197 7.93 -9.32 25.61
C ASP A 197 7.36 -9.71 24.25
N GLN A 198 6.36 -8.98 23.76
CA GLN A 198 5.78 -9.22 22.44
C GLN A 198 6.67 -8.65 21.31
N PHE A 199 7.27 -7.48 21.55
CA PHE A 199 8.06 -6.76 20.57
C PHE A 199 9.39 -6.28 21.17
N PRO A 200 10.44 -7.11 21.18
CA PRO A 200 11.74 -6.78 21.78
C PRO A 200 12.40 -5.51 21.21
N ASN A 201 12.11 -5.17 19.95
CA ASN A 201 12.63 -3.95 19.30
C ASN A 201 11.87 -2.67 19.65
N LEU A 202 10.94 -2.69 20.59
CA LEU A 202 10.07 -1.57 20.97
C LEU A 202 10.86 -0.29 21.28
N SER A 203 11.97 -0.39 22.02
CA SER A 203 12.79 0.78 22.40
C SER A 203 13.23 1.61 21.20
N ARG A 204 13.66 0.96 20.12
CA ARG A 204 14.05 1.64 18.87
C ARG A 204 12.94 2.53 18.31
N PHE A 205 11.68 2.07 18.32
CA PHE A 205 10.55 2.82 17.78
C PHE A 205 10.11 3.96 18.70
N ILE A 206 10.27 3.76 20.01
CA ILE A 206 10.08 4.84 21.00
C ILE A 206 11.15 5.93 20.78
N ASP A 207 12.42 5.55 20.65
CA ASP A 207 13.54 6.48 20.45
C ASP A 207 13.37 7.28 19.15
N LEU A 208 13.02 6.62 18.02
CA LEU A 208 12.75 7.30 16.75
C LEU A 208 11.65 8.36 16.87
N HIS A 209 10.58 8.06 17.60
CA HIS A 209 9.50 9.02 17.84
C HIS A 209 9.96 10.17 18.73
N GLN A 210 10.63 9.89 19.86
CA GLN A 210 11.09 10.91 20.80
C GLN A 210 12.14 11.85 20.19
N GLN A 211 12.94 11.37 19.25
CA GLN A 211 13.95 12.13 18.54
C GLN A 211 13.43 12.86 17.30
N GLY A 212 12.11 12.77 17.01
CA GLY A 212 11.52 13.41 15.84
C GLY A 212 12.02 12.83 14.49
N GLN A 213 12.46 11.56 14.47
CA GLN A 213 13.02 10.93 13.29
C GLN A 213 11.98 10.17 12.44
N LEU A 214 10.71 10.31 12.75
CA LEU A 214 9.63 9.79 11.95
C LEU A 214 9.28 10.77 10.83
N SER A 215 9.09 10.27 9.61
CA SER A 215 8.58 11.10 8.51
C SER A 215 7.08 11.35 8.69
N SER A 216 6.60 12.55 8.35
CA SER A 216 5.16 12.78 8.31
C SER A 216 4.50 12.00 7.18
N PRO A 217 3.20 11.62 7.31
CA PRO A 217 2.45 11.02 6.22
C PRO A 217 2.43 11.89 4.95
N ASP A 218 2.33 13.20 5.11
CA ASP A 218 2.24 14.14 3.99
C ASP A 218 3.59 14.25 3.24
N ASP A 219 4.71 14.40 3.95
CA ASP A 219 6.04 14.42 3.32
C ASP A 219 6.35 13.09 2.61
N THR A 220 5.96 11.96 3.25
CA THR A 220 6.16 10.64 2.65
C THR A 220 5.32 10.48 1.40
N ALA A 221 4.06 10.91 1.43
CA ALA A 221 3.17 10.87 0.26
C ALA A 221 3.68 11.75 -0.89
N GLU A 222 4.17 12.95 -0.60
CA GLU A 222 4.77 13.84 -1.60
C GLU A 222 5.98 13.19 -2.27
N ARG A 223 6.91 12.60 -1.50
CA ARG A 223 8.08 11.88 -2.04
C ARG A 223 7.66 10.69 -2.91
N ILE A 224 6.66 9.91 -2.46
CA ILE A 224 6.11 8.79 -3.23
C ILE A 224 5.52 9.28 -4.55
N PHE A 225 4.72 10.36 -4.55
CA PHE A 225 4.15 10.92 -5.76
C PHE A 225 5.23 11.48 -6.70
N ARG A 226 6.26 12.14 -6.17
CA ARG A 226 7.42 12.58 -6.95
C ARG A 226 8.12 11.40 -7.62
N HIS A 227 8.35 10.30 -6.88
CA HIS A 227 8.94 9.08 -7.42
C HIS A 227 8.06 8.42 -8.48
N LEU A 228 6.74 8.27 -8.24
CA LEU A 228 5.77 7.76 -9.20
C LEU A 228 5.77 8.54 -10.54
N ASN A 229 6.04 9.84 -10.49
CA ASN A 229 6.09 10.72 -11.65
C ASN A 229 7.49 10.80 -12.29
N SER A 230 8.49 10.17 -11.70
CA SER A 230 9.86 10.20 -12.23
C SER A 230 10.11 9.09 -13.25
N PRO A 231 11.04 9.28 -14.20
CA PRO A 231 11.49 8.22 -15.10
C PRO A 231 12.17 7.05 -14.37
N ALA A 232 12.56 7.22 -13.10
CA ALA A 232 13.18 6.19 -12.29
C ALA A 232 12.16 5.17 -11.74
N PHE A 233 10.85 5.47 -11.74
CA PHE A 233 9.85 4.56 -11.21
C PHE A 233 9.81 3.24 -12.00
N GLY A 234 9.95 2.14 -11.28
CA GLY A 234 9.96 0.78 -11.85
C GLY A 234 11.31 0.33 -12.42
N GLN A 235 12.37 1.15 -12.34
CA GLN A 235 13.74 0.72 -12.67
C GLN A 235 14.26 -0.25 -11.59
N HIS A 236 13.93 0.02 -10.32
CA HIS A 236 14.18 -0.89 -9.21
C HIS A 236 12.84 -1.48 -8.74
N VAL A 237 12.71 -2.81 -8.86
CA VAL A 237 11.48 -3.51 -8.45
C VAL A 237 11.32 -3.53 -6.94
N LEU A 238 12.43 -3.65 -6.20
CA LEU A 238 12.48 -3.51 -4.75
C LEU A 238 13.24 -2.24 -4.40
N ASP A 239 12.55 -1.30 -3.73
CA ASP A 239 13.11 0.03 -3.50
C ASP A 239 12.77 0.59 -2.11
N ASP A 240 13.39 1.72 -1.78
CA ASP A 240 13.18 2.44 -0.52
C ASP A 240 13.10 3.94 -0.81
N ILE A 241 12.05 4.59 -0.30
CA ILE A 241 11.80 6.02 -0.59
C ILE A 241 12.92 6.93 -0.09
N ARG A 242 13.71 6.45 0.87
CA ARG A 242 14.86 7.20 1.42
C ARG A 242 16.03 7.34 0.44
N HIS A 243 16.00 6.63 -0.69
CA HIS A 243 16.97 6.82 -1.77
C HIS A 243 16.64 8.04 -2.65
N TYR A 244 15.45 8.65 -2.49
CA TYR A 244 14.94 9.76 -3.29
C TYR A 244 14.66 10.96 -2.39
N GLU A 245 15.63 11.81 -2.23
CA GLU A 245 15.54 13.08 -1.49
C GLU A 245 15.03 14.25 -2.35
#